data_476348aa13593757e90b8a20ffd552d8
#
_entry.id   476348aa13593757e90b8a20ffd552d8
#
_cell.length_a   1.000
_cell.length_b   1.000
_cell.length_c   1.000
_cell.angle_alpha   90.00
_cell.angle_beta   90.00
_cell.angle_gamma   90.00
#
_symmetry.space_group_name_H-M   'P 1'
#
loop_
_entity.id
_entity.type
_entity.pdbx_description
1 polymer ?
#
loop_
_entity_poly.entity_id
_entity_poly.type
_entity_poly.pdbx_seq_one_letter_code
_entity_poly.pdbx_strand_id
1 'polypeptide(L)'
;WHLLLAEVLVLIACGLDFHLTSDIRPSNFYGSQFLVGFASGVFIGPLLITGILSAMQKGPTHIVTFIVLFSATQTFGGLVGSSFYSTYQQVRTQNYRAEMIQQLPETNPLIAQRLLAYQQSSHTYTLDQQLEQQQALKNLNQVVTREAQVRAYNDVISFNGVVAMLLLLWGTFLIARNQYQLRQQAKIGPA
;
A
#
# COMPACT_ATOMS: atom_id res chain seq x y z
N TRP A 1 -7.63 -19.88 10.71
CA TRP A 1 -6.49 -19.32 11.45
C TRP A 1 -5.45 -18.68 10.51
N HIS A 2 -5.10 -19.30 9.36
CA HIS A 2 -4.11 -18.79 8.42
C HIS A 2 -4.49 -17.41 7.85
N LEU A 3 -5.76 -17.18 7.58
CA LEU A 3 -6.27 -15.90 7.12
C LEU A 3 -6.03 -14.79 8.14
N LEU A 4 -6.40 -15.02 9.42
CA LEU A 4 -6.15 -14.04 10.48
C LEU A 4 -4.66 -13.76 10.69
N LEU A 5 -3.81 -14.80 10.58
CA LEU A 5 -2.37 -14.64 10.68
C LEU A 5 -1.83 -13.75 9.55
N ALA A 6 -2.28 -13.97 8.31
CA ALA A 6 -1.89 -13.15 7.18
C ALA A 6 -2.31 -11.67 7.37
N GLU A 7 -3.53 -11.41 7.84
CA GLU A 7 -4.02 -10.06 8.10
C GLU A 7 -3.24 -9.35 9.21
N VAL A 8 -2.89 -10.05 10.29
CA VAL A 8 -2.05 -9.52 11.38
C VAL A 8 -0.66 -9.14 10.83
N LEU A 9 -0.05 -9.97 9.98
CA LEU A 9 1.24 -9.66 9.38
C LEU A 9 1.18 -8.43 8.47
N VAL A 10 0.10 -8.27 7.70
CA VAL A 10 -0.11 -7.05 6.89
C VAL A 10 -0.28 -5.82 7.77
N LEU A 11 -1.02 -5.91 8.88
CA LEU A 11 -1.17 -4.79 9.82
C LEU A 11 0.16 -4.39 10.46
N ILE A 12 0.99 -5.37 10.83
CA ILE A 12 2.34 -5.10 11.36
C ILE A 12 3.19 -4.39 10.28
N ALA A 13 3.14 -4.86 9.04
CA ALA A 13 3.86 -4.24 7.93
C ALA A 13 3.40 -2.78 7.69
N CYS A 14 2.09 -2.53 7.69
CA CYS A 14 1.54 -1.17 7.59
C CYS A 14 1.98 -0.29 8.77
N GLY A 15 2.04 -0.85 9.99
CA GLY A 15 2.52 -0.14 11.19
C GLY A 15 4.00 0.26 11.10
N LEU A 16 4.84 -0.59 10.52
CA LEU A 16 6.26 -0.28 10.30
C LEU A 16 6.45 0.87 9.30
N ASP A 17 5.59 0.98 8.31
CA ASP A 17 5.69 1.98 7.24
C ASP A 17 4.79 3.21 7.50
N PHE A 18 4.17 3.34 8.68
CA PHE A 18 3.16 4.38 8.95
C PHE A 18 3.71 5.82 8.98
N HIS A 19 5.01 6.00 9.24
CA HIS A 19 5.66 7.32 9.33
C HIS A 19 6.80 7.45 8.33
N LEU A 20 6.46 7.46 7.04
CA LEU A 20 7.44 7.73 6.00
C LEU A 20 7.82 9.22 5.99
N THR A 21 9.11 9.49 5.89
CA THR A 21 9.69 10.83 5.71
C THR A 21 10.44 10.89 4.38
N SER A 22 10.73 12.11 3.90
CA SER A 22 11.45 12.31 2.64
C SER A 22 12.89 11.76 2.63
N ASP A 23 13.46 11.46 3.80
CA ASP A 23 14.83 10.94 3.95
C ASP A 23 14.91 9.41 3.96
N ILE A 24 13.79 8.72 3.79
CA ILE A 24 13.75 7.25 3.80
C ILE A 24 14.48 6.67 2.59
N ARG A 25 15.32 5.65 2.87
CA ARG A 25 16.03 4.87 1.87
C ARG A 25 15.25 3.60 1.52
N PRO A 26 15.41 3.04 0.31
CA PRO A 26 14.76 1.78 -0.09
C PRO A 26 15.02 0.62 0.88
N SER A 27 16.18 0.60 1.55
CA SER A 27 16.54 -0.43 2.54
C SER A 27 15.59 -0.48 3.74
N ASN A 28 14.94 0.64 4.08
CA ASN A 28 14.01 0.69 5.22
C ASN A 28 12.72 -0.10 4.96
N PHE A 29 12.39 -0.34 3.68
CA PHE A 29 11.19 -1.10 3.29
C PHE A 29 11.40 -2.62 3.24
N TYR A 30 12.63 -3.12 3.36
CA TYR A 30 12.89 -4.56 3.22
C TYR A 30 12.13 -5.39 4.25
N GLY A 31 12.01 -4.90 5.49
CA GLY A 31 11.29 -5.59 6.56
C GLY A 31 9.79 -5.67 6.30
N SER A 32 9.15 -4.55 5.96
CA SER A 32 7.72 -4.47 5.67
C SER A 32 7.37 -5.25 4.40
N GLN A 33 8.15 -5.14 3.34
CA GLN A 33 7.96 -5.88 2.09
C GLN A 33 8.12 -7.40 2.29
N PHE A 34 9.09 -7.83 3.10
CA PHE A 34 9.23 -9.23 3.49
C PHE A 34 7.99 -9.75 4.21
N LEU A 35 7.46 -8.97 5.18
CA LEU A 35 6.26 -9.35 5.92
C LEU A 35 5.03 -9.45 5.01
N VAL A 36 4.84 -8.50 4.09
CA VAL A 36 3.74 -8.54 3.10
C VAL A 36 3.88 -9.74 2.17
N GLY A 37 5.08 -10.02 1.67
CA GLY A 37 5.34 -11.20 0.84
C GLY A 37 5.07 -12.50 1.58
N PHE A 38 5.51 -12.60 2.82
CA PHE A 38 5.25 -13.76 3.68
C PHE A 38 3.76 -13.93 4.00
N ALA A 39 3.07 -12.85 4.33
CA ALA A 39 1.62 -12.84 4.54
C ALA A 39 0.85 -13.34 3.32
N SER A 40 1.26 -12.92 2.13
CA SER A 40 0.67 -13.38 0.86
C SER A 40 0.84 -14.89 0.68
N GLY A 41 2.01 -15.45 0.99
CA GLY A 41 2.27 -16.89 0.95
C GLY A 41 1.41 -17.67 1.94
N VAL A 42 1.29 -17.18 3.18
CA VAL A 42 0.46 -17.76 4.24
C VAL A 42 -1.03 -17.75 3.88
N PHE A 43 -1.49 -16.75 3.12
CA PHE A 43 -2.86 -16.66 2.63
C PHE A 43 -3.11 -17.56 1.42
N ILE A 44 -2.29 -17.42 0.37
CA ILE A 44 -2.52 -18.08 -0.93
C ILE A 44 -2.26 -19.60 -0.83
N GLY A 45 -1.23 -20.04 -0.11
CA GLY A 45 -0.84 -21.44 -0.02
C GLY A 45 -1.96 -22.37 0.46
N PRO A 46 -2.51 -22.17 1.66
CA PRO A 46 -3.60 -22.99 2.17
C PRO A 46 -4.88 -22.91 1.33
N LEU A 47 -5.18 -21.73 0.77
CA LEU A 47 -6.35 -21.52 -0.10
C LEU A 47 -6.24 -22.37 -1.37
N LEU A 48 -5.07 -22.37 -2.00
CA LEU A 48 -4.81 -23.13 -3.22
C LEU A 48 -4.86 -24.65 -2.95
N ILE A 49 -4.22 -25.11 -1.86
CA ILE A 49 -4.24 -26.53 -1.48
C ILE A 49 -5.65 -26.98 -1.20
N THR A 50 -6.42 -26.26 -0.39
CA THR A 50 -7.80 -26.61 -0.05
C THR A 50 -8.70 -26.61 -1.28
N GLY A 51 -8.52 -25.65 -2.19
CA GLY A 51 -9.26 -25.55 -3.42
C GLY A 51 -8.98 -26.73 -4.36
N ILE A 52 -7.72 -27.11 -4.54
CA ILE A 52 -7.32 -28.26 -5.36
C ILE A 52 -7.88 -29.56 -4.77
N LEU A 53 -7.72 -29.78 -3.46
CA LEU A 53 -8.25 -30.98 -2.79
C LEU A 53 -9.77 -31.09 -2.96
N SER A 54 -10.50 -29.98 -2.81
CA SER A 54 -11.95 -29.95 -3.00
C SER A 54 -12.35 -30.22 -4.46
N ALA A 55 -11.55 -29.73 -5.42
CA ALA A 55 -11.78 -29.97 -6.84
C ALA A 55 -11.46 -31.44 -7.22
N MET A 56 -10.42 -32.03 -6.64
CA MET A 56 -10.08 -33.46 -6.85
C MET A 56 -11.21 -34.40 -6.45
N GLN A 57 -11.90 -34.12 -5.34
CA GLN A 57 -13.03 -34.90 -4.89
C GLN A 57 -14.21 -34.92 -5.89
N LYS A 58 -14.32 -33.90 -6.74
CA LYS A 58 -15.38 -33.75 -7.75
C LYS A 58 -14.98 -34.24 -9.13
N GLY A 59 -13.71 -34.61 -9.33
CA GLY A 59 -13.20 -35.16 -10.57
C GLY A 59 -12.18 -34.24 -11.30
N PRO A 60 -11.42 -34.80 -12.28
CA PRO A 60 -10.27 -34.11 -12.89
C PRO A 60 -10.64 -32.83 -13.64
N THR A 61 -11.81 -32.76 -14.28
CA THR A 61 -12.27 -31.56 -14.98
C THR A 61 -12.44 -30.37 -14.04
N HIS A 62 -12.82 -30.60 -12.79
CA HIS A 62 -12.99 -29.54 -11.78
C HIS A 62 -11.67 -28.93 -11.33
N ILE A 63 -10.56 -29.69 -11.40
CA ILE A 63 -9.23 -29.19 -11.07
C ILE A 63 -8.82 -28.10 -12.08
N VAL A 64 -8.98 -28.39 -13.36
CA VAL A 64 -8.65 -27.43 -14.43
C VAL A 64 -9.49 -26.17 -14.30
N THR A 65 -10.80 -26.32 -14.09
CA THR A 65 -11.71 -25.19 -13.88
C THR A 65 -11.31 -24.36 -12.66
N PHE A 66 -10.97 -25.01 -11.55
CA PHE A 66 -10.52 -24.32 -10.36
C PHE A 66 -9.24 -23.51 -10.61
N ILE A 67 -8.23 -24.10 -11.25
CA ILE A 67 -6.95 -23.43 -11.54
C ILE A 67 -7.17 -22.21 -12.44
N VAL A 68 -7.99 -22.35 -13.49
CA VAL A 68 -8.30 -21.26 -14.42
C VAL A 68 -9.03 -20.12 -13.68
N LEU A 69 -10.08 -20.43 -12.92
CA LEU A 69 -10.82 -19.42 -12.17
C LEU A 69 -9.97 -18.75 -11.10
N PHE A 70 -9.16 -19.52 -10.39
CA PHE A 70 -8.25 -19.00 -9.38
C PHE A 70 -7.23 -18.04 -9.99
N SER A 71 -6.57 -18.44 -11.08
CA SER A 71 -5.60 -17.59 -11.78
C SER A 71 -6.24 -16.34 -12.37
N ALA A 72 -7.43 -16.46 -12.95
CA ALA A 72 -8.18 -15.32 -13.48
C ALA A 72 -8.53 -14.33 -12.36
N THR A 73 -9.03 -14.82 -11.23
CA THR A 73 -9.37 -13.98 -10.07
C THR A 73 -8.14 -13.26 -9.50
N GLN A 74 -7.01 -13.96 -9.40
CA GLN A 74 -5.73 -13.40 -8.96
C GLN A 74 -5.27 -12.26 -9.90
N THR A 75 -5.31 -12.51 -11.21
CA THR A 75 -4.90 -11.53 -12.21
C THR A 75 -5.82 -10.31 -12.20
N PHE A 76 -7.13 -10.53 -12.20
CA PHE A 76 -8.12 -9.45 -12.12
C PHE A 76 -7.98 -8.63 -10.83
N GLY A 77 -7.86 -9.31 -9.69
CA GLY A 77 -7.66 -8.66 -8.39
C GLY A 77 -6.40 -7.79 -8.37
N GLY A 78 -5.29 -8.31 -8.93
CA GLY A 78 -4.04 -7.57 -9.05
C GLY A 78 -4.17 -6.33 -9.94
N LEU A 79 -4.80 -6.45 -11.11
CA LEU A 79 -5.00 -5.32 -12.03
C LEU A 79 -5.91 -4.24 -11.43
N VAL A 80 -7.04 -4.63 -10.86
CA VAL A 80 -7.98 -3.69 -10.22
C VAL A 80 -7.32 -3.01 -9.02
N GLY A 81 -6.65 -3.79 -8.18
CA GLY A 81 -5.95 -3.28 -7.00
C GLY A 81 -4.84 -2.29 -7.38
N SER A 82 -3.96 -2.66 -8.30
CA SER A 82 -2.87 -1.79 -8.73
C SER A 82 -3.36 -0.49 -9.38
N SER A 83 -4.40 -0.57 -10.22
CA SER A 83 -5.02 0.60 -10.86
C SER A 83 -5.65 1.53 -9.81
N PHE A 84 -6.37 0.97 -8.84
CA PHE A 84 -6.98 1.74 -7.76
C PHE A 84 -5.91 2.47 -6.93
N TYR A 85 -4.89 1.75 -6.45
CA TYR A 85 -3.84 2.35 -5.64
C TYR A 85 -3.03 3.39 -6.40
N SER A 86 -2.68 3.13 -7.65
CA SER A 86 -1.97 4.09 -8.51
C SER A 86 -2.78 5.38 -8.71
N THR A 87 -4.07 5.26 -9.02
CA THR A 87 -4.96 6.41 -9.21
C THR A 87 -5.13 7.19 -7.90
N TYR A 88 -5.37 6.50 -6.79
CA TYR A 88 -5.51 7.12 -5.47
C TYR A 88 -4.25 7.90 -5.09
N GLN A 89 -3.07 7.28 -5.24
CA GLN A 89 -1.79 7.93 -4.97
C GLN A 89 -1.57 9.16 -5.86
N GLN A 90 -1.87 9.07 -7.17
CA GLN A 90 -1.72 10.20 -8.08
C GLN A 90 -2.60 11.38 -7.68
N VAL A 91 -3.88 11.13 -7.39
CA VAL A 91 -4.83 12.17 -6.96
C VAL A 91 -4.36 12.82 -5.66
N ARG A 92 -3.94 12.01 -4.67
CA ARG A 92 -3.43 12.54 -3.40
C ARG A 92 -2.14 13.34 -3.59
N THR A 93 -1.23 12.87 -4.43
CA THR A 93 0.01 13.61 -4.76
C THR A 93 -0.30 14.96 -5.40
N GLN A 94 -1.24 15.01 -6.34
CA GLN A 94 -1.64 16.28 -6.96
C GLN A 94 -2.27 17.25 -5.96
N ASN A 95 -3.13 16.75 -5.07
CA ASN A 95 -3.76 17.57 -4.03
C ASN A 95 -2.72 18.16 -3.07
N TYR A 96 -1.81 17.33 -2.54
CA TYR A 96 -0.73 17.79 -1.65
C TYR A 96 0.21 18.76 -2.35
N ARG A 97 0.54 18.50 -3.62
CA ARG A 97 1.36 19.41 -4.41
C ARG A 97 0.67 20.77 -4.60
N ALA A 98 -0.62 20.79 -4.93
CA ALA A 98 -1.39 22.01 -5.08
C ALA A 98 -1.46 22.79 -3.75
N GLU A 99 -1.70 22.11 -2.64
CA GLU A 99 -1.71 22.70 -1.30
C GLU A 99 -0.36 23.31 -0.94
N MET A 100 0.74 22.57 -1.16
CA MET A 100 2.09 23.07 -0.90
C MET A 100 2.43 24.30 -1.75
N ILE A 101 2.06 24.30 -3.03
CA ILE A 101 2.30 25.44 -3.91
C ILE A 101 1.50 26.68 -3.46
N GLN A 102 0.26 26.51 -3.01
CA GLN A 102 -0.55 27.59 -2.46
C GLN A 102 0.03 28.17 -1.15
N GLN A 103 0.70 27.34 -0.36
CA GLN A 103 1.36 27.74 0.88
C GLN A 103 2.77 28.33 0.66
N LEU A 104 3.23 28.40 -0.59
CA LEU A 104 4.48 29.01 -1.02
C LEU A 104 4.25 30.46 -1.54
N PRO A 105 3.81 31.44 -0.72
CA PRO A 105 3.74 32.81 -1.17
C PRO A 105 5.15 33.29 -1.48
N GLU A 106 5.33 34.01 -2.57
CA GLU A 106 6.61 34.62 -3.00
C GLU A 106 7.23 35.52 -1.91
N THR A 107 6.43 35.95 -0.94
CA THR A 107 6.80 36.77 0.21
C THR A 107 7.40 35.98 1.38
N ASN A 108 7.45 34.64 1.33
CA ASN A 108 8.02 33.88 2.43
C ASN A 108 9.57 33.93 2.40
N PRO A 109 10.24 34.59 3.39
CA PRO A 109 11.69 34.78 3.38
C PRO A 109 12.48 33.48 3.38
N LEU A 110 11.93 32.39 3.93
CA LEU A 110 12.56 31.05 3.92
C LEU A 110 12.62 30.45 2.52
N ILE A 111 11.63 30.73 1.69
CA ILE A 111 11.57 30.23 0.33
C ILE A 111 12.52 31.03 -0.55
N ALA A 112 12.52 32.37 -0.40
CA ALA A 112 13.48 33.23 -1.05
C ALA A 112 14.94 32.84 -0.71
N GLN A 113 15.19 32.51 0.56
CA GLN A 113 16.51 32.06 1.03
C GLN A 113 16.92 30.70 0.44
N ARG A 114 15.98 29.74 0.34
CA ARG A 114 16.22 28.45 -0.32
C ARG A 114 16.42 28.58 -1.83
N LEU A 115 15.64 29.46 -2.48
CA LEU A 115 15.79 29.73 -3.90
C LEU A 115 17.18 30.33 -4.18
N LEU A 116 17.63 31.29 -3.37
CA LEU A 116 18.97 31.87 -3.45
C LEU A 116 20.06 30.81 -3.20
N ALA A 117 19.88 29.92 -2.23
CA ALA A 117 20.82 28.83 -1.99
C ALA A 117 20.91 27.86 -3.17
N TYR A 118 19.78 27.54 -3.83
CA TYR A 118 19.78 26.73 -5.05
C TYR A 118 20.40 27.46 -6.24
N GLN A 119 20.18 28.77 -6.38
CA GLN A 119 20.84 29.60 -7.38
C GLN A 119 22.36 29.62 -7.18
N GLN A 120 22.83 29.84 -5.95
CA GLN A 120 24.26 29.82 -5.63
C GLN A 120 24.92 28.48 -5.90
N SER A 121 24.23 27.36 -5.64
CA SER A 121 24.76 26.02 -5.96
C SER A 121 24.82 25.76 -7.46
N SER A 122 23.96 26.39 -8.25
CA SER A 122 23.92 26.28 -9.72
C SER A 122 24.93 27.19 -10.42
N HIS A 123 25.33 28.28 -9.76
CA HIS A 123 26.34 29.25 -10.28
C HIS A 123 27.70 28.61 -10.61
N THR A 124 28.00 27.47 -9.98
CA THR A 124 29.26 26.75 -10.22
C THR A 124 29.31 26.08 -11.60
N TYR A 125 28.16 25.94 -12.29
CA TYR A 125 28.06 25.17 -13.53
C TYR A 125 27.55 25.95 -14.75
N THR A 126 26.99 27.17 -14.59
CA THR A 126 26.37 27.89 -15.70
C THR A 126 26.54 29.40 -15.52
N LEU A 127 27.01 30.10 -16.59
CA LEU A 127 27.17 31.55 -16.61
C LEU A 127 25.89 32.31 -17.06
N ASP A 128 24.80 31.59 -17.33
CA ASP A 128 23.54 32.15 -17.82
C ASP A 128 22.51 32.25 -16.71
N GLN A 129 22.19 33.45 -16.29
CA GLN A 129 21.27 33.77 -15.17
C GLN A 129 19.84 33.24 -15.39
N GLN A 130 19.38 33.13 -16.65
CA GLN A 130 18.05 32.57 -16.94
C GLN A 130 18.02 31.07 -16.75
N LEU A 131 19.09 30.38 -17.12
CA LEU A 131 19.25 28.95 -16.90
C LEU A 131 19.33 28.59 -15.40
N GLU A 132 20.01 29.43 -14.61
CA GLU A 132 20.09 29.26 -13.16
C GLU A 132 18.73 29.38 -12.49
N GLN A 133 17.92 30.37 -12.85
CA GLN A 133 16.56 30.51 -12.33
C GLN A 133 15.68 29.32 -12.68
N GLN A 134 15.74 28.83 -13.92
CA GLN A 134 14.98 27.67 -14.35
C GLN A 134 15.40 26.39 -13.60
N GLN A 135 16.70 26.19 -13.36
CA GLN A 135 17.22 25.07 -12.60
C GLN A 135 16.80 25.14 -11.12
N ALA A 136 16.87 26.32 -10.51
CA ALA A 136 16.44 26.51 -9.13
C ALA A 136 14.95 26.24 -8.95
N LEU A 137 14.10 26.71 -9.87
CA LEU A 137 12.67 26.40 -9.88
C LEU A 137 12.38 24.91 -10.10
N LYS A 138 13.15 24.27 -10.98
CA LYS A 138 13.05 22.83 -11.22
C LYS A 138 13.40 22.03 -9.96
N ASN A 139 14.47 22.38 -9.27
CA ASN A 139 14.90 21.73 -8.02
C ASN A 139 13.84 21.92 -6.93
N LEU A 140 13.32 23.13 -6.76
CA LEU A 140 12.24 23.40 -5.81
C LEU A 140 11.00 22.54 -6.11
N ASN A 141 10.59 22.49 -7.39
CA ASN A 141 9.46 21.68 -7.83
C ASN A 141 9.69 20.18 -7.60
N GLN A 142 10.91 19.68 -7.76
CA GLN A 142 11.25 18.28 -7.43
C GLN A 142 11.11 17.99 -5.93
N VAL A 143 11.59 18.91 -5.07
CA VAL A 143 11.46 18.75 -3.61
C VAL A 143 9.99 18.74 -3.20
N VAL A 144 9.18 19.69 -3.69
CA VAL A 144 7.74 19.74 -3.42
C VAL A 144 7.03 18.47 -3.91
N THR A 145 7.38 18.00 -5.11
CA THR A 145 6.77 16.78 -5.67
C THR A 145 7.14 15.55 -4.85
N ARG A 146 8.41 15.44 -4.41
CA ARG A 146 8.88 14.34 -3.57
C ARG A 146 8.16 14.32 -2.23
N GLU A 147 8.02 15.47 -1.58
CA GLU A 147 7.30 15.60 -0.30
C GLU A 147 5.82 15.25 -0.45
N ALA A 148 5.17 15.73 -1.52
CA ALA A 148 3.79 15.41 -1.85
C ALA A 148 3.60 13.90 -2.08
N GLN A 149 4.54 13.25 -2.77
CA GLN A 149 4.52 11.80 -2.98
C GLN A 149 4.63 11.03 -1.65
N VAL A 150 5.53 11.43 -0.76
CA VAL A 150 5.70 10.77 0.55
C VAL A 150 4.42 10.86 1.37
N ARG A 151 3.77 12.03 1.40
CA ARG A 151 2.47 12.18 2.08
C ARG A 151 1.38 11.31 1.45
N ALA A 152 1.33 11.26 0.12
CA ALA A 152 0.38 10.41 -0.59
C ALA A 152 0.62 8.92 -0.31
N TYR A 153 1.88 8.47 -0.19
CA TYR A 153 2.21 7.10 0.22
C TYR A 153 1.74 6.79 1.65
N ASN A 154 1.93 7.71 2.58
CA ASN A 154 1.43 7.54 3.95
C ASN A 154 -0.10 7.36 3.98
N ASP A 155 -0.84 8.08 3.13
CA ASP A 155 -2.28 7.91 2.99
C ASP A 155 -2.65 6.53 2.43
N VAL A 156 -1.91 6.04 1.42
CA VAL A 156 -2.11 4.70 0.86
C VAL A 156 -1.86 3.61 1.91
N ILE A 157 -0.79 3.74 2.70
CA ILE A 157 -0.46 2.80 3.78
C ILE A 157 -1.54 2.82 4.86
N SER A 158 -2.00 4.02 5.24
CA SER A 158 -3.08 4.20 6.21
C SER A 158 -4.38 3.56 5.72
N PHE A 159 -4.72 3.76 4.44
CA PHE A 159 -5.89 3.14 3.83
C PHE A 159 -5.79 1.61 3.85
N ASN A 160 -4.63 1.05 3.48
CA ASN A 160 -4.37 -0.39 3.58
C ASN A 160 -4.53 -0.92 5.00
N GLY A 161 -3.98 -0.20 5.99
CA GLY A 161 -4.12 -0.54 7.40
C GLY A 161 -5.58 -0.60 7.84
N VAL A 162 -6.39 0.38 7.43
CA VAL A 162 -7.84 0.39 7.74
C VAL A 162 -8.56 -0.79 7.09
N VAL A 163 -8.28 -1.08 5.82
CA VAL A 163 -8.88 -2.23 5.12
C VAL A 163 -8.50 -3.54 5.80
N ALA A 164 -7.21 -3.73 6.12
CA ALA A 164 -6.74 -4.94 6.81
C ALA A 164 -7.39 -5.09 8.20
N MET A 165 -7.56 -3.98 8.95
CA MET A 165 -8.25 -3.99 10.24
C MET A 165 -9.72 -4.41 10.10
N LEU A 166 -10.43 -3.90 9.10
CA LEU A 166 -11.83 -4.27 8.83
C LEU A 166 -11.95 -5.75 8.47
N LEU A 167 -11.04 -6.27 7.63
CA LEU A 167 -11.00 -7.67 7.25
C LEU A 167 -10.70 -8.57 8.45
N LEU A 168 -9.78 -8.17 9.33
CA LEU A 168 -9.46 -8.90 10.55
C LEU A 168 -10.67 -8.96 11.50
N LEU A 169 -11.38 -7.84 11.70
CA LEU A 169 -12.60 -7.81 12.50
C LEU A 169 -13.69 -8.69 11.89
N TRP A 170 -13.87 -8.64 10.59
CA TRP A 170 -14.83 -9.50 9.88
C TRP A 170 -14.47 -10.98 9.99
N GLY A 171 -13.20 -11.33 9.78
CA GLY A 171 -12.70 -12.70 9.89
C GLY A 171 -12.87 -13.26 11.30
N THR A 172 -12.53 -12.48 12.33
CA THR A 172 -12.74 -12.86 13.74
C THR A 172 -14.21 -13.05 14.08
N PHE A 173 -15.09 -12.18 13.59
CA PHE A 173 -16.54 -12.28 13.75
C PHE A 173 -17.07 -13.58 13.12
N LEU A 174 -16.65 -13.92 11.90
CA LEU A 174 -17.09 -15.16 11.24
C LEU A 174 -16.64 -16.41 12.00
N ILE A 175 -15.40 -16.43 12.51
CA ILE A 175 -14.89 -17.56 13.31
C ILE A 175 -15.67 -17.69 14.60
N ALA A 176 -15.89 -16.59 15.31
CA ALA A 176 -16.67 -16.59 16.56
C ALA A 176 -18.10 -17.09 16.33
N ARG A 177 -18.75 -16.61 15.26
CA ARG A 177 -20.10 -17.07 14.89
C ARG A 177 -20.13 -18.57 14.58
N ASN A 178 -19.17 -19.08 13.83
CA ASN A 178 -19.11 -20.50 13.49
C ASN A 178 -18.88 -21.37 14.73
N GLN A 179 -17.97 -20.96 15.63
CA GLN A 179 -17.76 -21.67 16.90
C GLN A 179 -19.00 -21.66 17.77
N TYR A 180 -19.74 -20.56 17.80
CA TYR A 180 -20.99 -20.48 18.57
C TYR A 180 -22.04 -21.45 18.01
N GLN A 181 -22.18 -21.54 16.69
CA GLN A 181 -23.11 -22.49 16.05
C GLN A 181 -22.74 -23.96 16.35
N LEU A 182 -21.45 -24.30 16.25
CA LEU A 182 -20.97 -25.66 16.58
C LEU A 182 -21.24 -26.03 18.05
N ARG A 183 -21.06 -25.10 18.99
CA ARG A 183 -21.37 -25.31 20.40
C ARG A 183 -22.87 -25.50 20.65
N GLN A 184 -23.73 -24.83 19.92
CA GLN A 184 -25.17 -25.01 20.01
C GLN A 184 -25.60 -26.40 19.48
N GLN A 185 -25.06 -26.82 18.34
CA GLN A 185 -25.33 -28.16 17.79
C GLN A 185 -24.89 -29.28 18.73
N ALA A 186 -23.71 -29.11 19.37
CA ALA A 186 -23.23 -30.08 20.35
C ALA A 186 -24.09 -30.16 21.63
N LYS A 187 -24.85 -29.11 21.97
CA LYS A 187 -25.77 -29.11 23.12
C LYS A 187 -27.13 -29.75 22.83
N ILE A 188 -27.53 -29.83 21.55
CA ILE A 188 -28.83 -30.38 21.14
C ILE A 188 -28.79 -31.93 21.07
N GLY A 189 -27.57 -32.55 21.12
CA GLY A 189 -27.39 -33.99 21.08
C GLY A 189 -27.67 -34.63 19.73
N PRO A 190 -27.12 -35.80 19.41
CA PRO A 190 -27.58 -36.57 18.27
C PRO A 190 -28.98 -37.14 18.62
N ALA A 191 -29.97 -36.83 17.76
CA ALA A 191 -31.28 -37.46 17.78
C ALA A 191 -31.17 -38.93 17.36
#